data_8bbd2657145dae9ea54e36267811c7bd
#
_entry.id   8bbd2657145dae9ea54e36267811c7bd
#
_cell.length_a   1.000
_cell.length_b   1.000
_cell.length_c   1.000
_cell.angle_alpha   90.00
_cell.angle_beta   90.00
_cell.angle_gamma   90.00
#
_symmetry.space_group_name_H-M   'P 1'
#
loop_
_entity.id
_entity.type
_entity.pdbx_description
1 polymer ?
#
loop_
_entity_poly.entity_id
_entity_poly.type
_entity_poly.pdbx_seq_one_letter_code
_entity_poly.pdbx_strand_id
1 'polypeptide(L)'
;CRCAYELLIIYIIKNMTPEEKARIKIDQWFADAGWKVVNREDYEPTCTAVAIREGLLKGNLEADYFLFINGKAVGVLEAKREETDAFASKVCEQAALYARSVPNIYQAYQKPLPFIFTSNGKELYCCDFREQDSCFKQIMNIPTPHELVKRLGIEDAFAGLPTLKKKGLRDCQYEAVTELEKSFRAGQNRALMVLATGVGKTYTACLAAYRMLSYTPMRRVLFLVDRNNLGKQAEGEFGTFRLTENGEAFNTIFTVNRLRSSSIPSDSNVVISTIQRLFSFLKGETIEDNDDDENEPIEEVTLPPNPNLPHDYFDMIIIDECHRSIYGNWRKVLEYFDTARLVGLTATPIPETMAFFNNNCIVNYTLEKSIVDGVNVDCRVYRIKTQVTETGGAILEGEKFKE
;
A
#
# COMPACT_ATOMS: atom_id res chain seq x y z
N CYS A 1 -30.07 21.89 -23.42
CA CYS A 1 -29.20 20.79 -22.95
C CYS A 1 -29.67 20.17 -21.63
N ARG A 2 -30.09 20.91 -20.61
CA ARG A 2 -30.50 20.41 -19.31
C ARG A 2 -31.77 19.54 -19.38
N CYS A 3 -32.78 19.98 -20.14
CA CYS A 3 -34.04 19.28 -20.34
C CYS A 3 -33.90 17.92 -21.08
N ALA A 4 -32.97 17.83 -22.03
CA ALA A 4 -32.70 16.58 -22.74
C ALA A 4 -32.01 15.54 -21.86
N TYR A 5 -31.16 16.00 -20.92
CA TYR A 5 -30.47 15.14 -19.95
C TYR A 5 -31.45 14.60 -18.89
N GLU A 6 -32.37 15.44 -18.41
CA GLU A 6 -33.45 15.04 -17.48
C GLU A 6 -34.39 14.01 -18.13
N LEU A 7 -34.78 14.22 -19.38
CA LEU A 7 -35.62 13.29 -20.12
C LEU A 7 -34.91 11.94 -20.39
N LEU A 8 -33.62 11.96 -20.64
CA LEU A 8 -32.81 10.74 -20.82
C LEU A 8 -32.72 9.95 -19.51
N ILE A 9 -32.52 10.60 -18.38
CA ILE A 9 -32.50 9.96 -17.06
C ILE A 9 -33.88 9.35 -16.75
N ILE A 10 -34.97 10.06 -16.98
CA ILE A 10 -36.33 9.57 -16.78
C ILE A 10 -36.61 8.36 -17.68
N TYR A 11 -36.16 8.40 -18.94
CA TYR A 11 -36.31 7.27 -19.87
C TYR A 11 -35.51 6.05 -19.41
N ILE A 12 -34.25 6.22 -18.94
CA ILE A 12 -33.41 5.13 -18.41
C ILE A 12 -34.08 4.51 -17.19
N ILE A 13 -34.49 5.31 -16.20
CA ILE A 13 -35.16 4.81 -14.98
C ILE A 13 -36.48 4.08 -15.29
N LYS A 14 -37.20 4.51 -16.30
CA LYS A 14 -38.47 3.91 -16.69
C LYS A 14 -38.30 2.54 -17.36
N ASN A 15 -37.15 2.30 -17.99
CA ASN A 15 -36.85 1.04 -18.69
C ASN A 15 -35.98 0.09 -17.86
N MET A 16 -35.59 0.45 -16.66
CA MET A 16 -34.84 -0.43 -15.75
C MET A 16 -35.68 -1.59 -15.24
N THR A 17 -35.06 -2.74 -15.14
CA THR A 17 -35.67 -3.91 -14.51
C THR A 17 -35.90 -3.65 -13.00
N PRO A 18 -36.84 -4.36 -12.35
CA PRO A 18 -37.04 -4.23 -10.91
C PRO A 18 -35.78 -4.54 -10.09
N GLU A 19 -34.92 -5.43 -10.56
CA GLU A 19 -33.67 -5.81 -9.93
C GLU A 19 -32.61 -4.69 -10.02
N GLU A 20 -32.48 -4.07 -11.18
CA GLU A 20 -31.60 -2.90 -11.35
C GLU A 20 -32.01 -1.72 -10.45
N LYS A 21 -33.33 -1.53 -10.27
CA LYS A 21 -33.82 -0.50 -9.34
C LYS A 21 -33.49 -0.81 -7.88
N ALA A 22 -33.55 -2.07 -7.47
CA ALA A 22 -33.13 -2.49 -6.13
C ALA A 22 -31.63 -2.27 -5.93
N ARG A 23 -30.81 -2.63 -6.92
CA ARG A 23 -29.35 -2.44 -6.89
C ARG A 23 -28.94 -0.97 -6.74
N ILE A 24 -29.61 -0.03 -7.42
CA ILE A 24 -29.34 1.40 -7.26
C ILE A 24 -29.54 1.86 -5.80
N LYS A 25 -30.60 1.38 -5.15
CA LYS A 25 -30.84 1.70 -3.73
C LYS A 25 -29.77 1.08 -2.82
N ILE A 26 -29.39 -0.16 -3.10
CA ILE A 26 -28.35 -0.87 -2.36
C ILE A 26 -26.99 -0.18 -2.54
N ASP A 27 -26.64 0.28 -3.75
CA ASP A 27 -25.45 1.09 -4.02
C ASP A 27 -25.41 2.34 -3.16
N GLN A 28 -26.54 3.05 -3.08
CA GLN A 28 -26.67 4.25 -2.26
C GLN A 28 -26.46 3.93 -0.77
N TRP A 29 -27.06 2.82 -0.28
CA TRP A 29 -26.89 2.40 1.11
C TRP A 29 -25.43 2.05 1.44
N PHE A 30 -24.73 1.41 0.51
CA PHE A 30 -23.29 1.17 0.67
C PHE A 30 -22.51 2.48 0.71
N ALA A 31 -22.78 3.41 -0.20
CA ALA A 31 -22.11 4.71 -0.23
C ALA A 31 -22.39 5.53 1.04
N ASP A 32 -23.64 5.57 1.51
CA ASP A 32 -24.04 6.26 2.74
C ASP A 32 -23.38 5.64 3.99
N ALA A 33 -23.12 4.32 3.97
CA ALA A 33 -22.42 3.61 5.02
C ALA A 33 -20.87 3.75 4.91
N GLY A 34 -20.35 4.46 3.91
CA GLY A 34 -18.92 4.72 3.75
C GLY A 34 -18.15 3.64 2.96
N TRP A 35 -18.85 2.80 2.20
CA TRP A 35 -18.23 1.84 1.29
C TRP A 35 -17.98 2.47 -0.09
N LYS A 36 -16.83 2.18 -0.70
CA LYS A 36 -16.57 2.48 -2.11
C LYS A 36 -17.21 1.39 -2.96
N VAL A 37 -18.26 1.70 -3.71
CA VAL A 37 -18.89 0.77 -4.63
C VAL A 37 -18.18 0.84 -5.98
N VAL A 38 -17.68 -0.27 -6.50
CA VAL A 38 -16.94 -0.36 -7.78
C VAL A 38 -17.41 -1.56 -8.59
N ASN A 39 -17.15 -1.53 -9.90
CA ASN A 39 -17.29 -2.73 -10.71
C ASN A 39 -16.07 -3.63 -10.53
N ARG A 40 -16.18 -4.88 -10.93
CA ARG A 40 -15.12 -5.89 -10.75
C ARG A 40 -13.79 -5.49 -11.41
N GLU A 41 -13.83 -4.91 -12.59
CA GLU A 41 -12.67 -4.41 -13.33
C GLU A 41 -11.95 -3.23 -12.68
N ASP A 42 -12.68 -2.47 -11.86
CA ASP A 42 -12.17 -1.29 -11.16
C ASP A 42 -11.69 -1.60 -9.72
N TYR A 43 -11.66 -2.89 -9.36
CA TYR A 43 -11.24 -3.30 -8.02
C TYR A 43 -9.74 -3.15 -7.81
N GLU A 44 -9.39 -2.35 -6.83
CA GLU A 44 -8.02 -2.20 -6.33
C GLU A 44 -7.93 -2.74 -4.89
N PRO A 45 -7.06 -3.75 -4.62
CA PRO A 45 -6.89 -4.32 -3.28
C PRO A 45 -6.42 -3.32 -2.22
N THR A 46 -5.92 -2.17 -2.66
CA THR A 46 -5.40 -1.08 -1.81
C THR A 46 -6.48 -0.23 -1.15
N CYS A 47 -7.75 -0.38 -1.56
CA CYS A 47 -8.85 0.37 -0.97
C CYS A 47 -9.26 -0.20 0.40
N THR A 48 -9.53 0.69 1.36
CA THR A 48 -9.85 0.34 2.77
C THR A 48 -11.13 -0.46 2.89
N ALA A 49 -12.19 -0.05 2.16
CA ALA A 49 -13.50 -0.67 2.22
C ALA A 49 -14.19 -0.59 0.86
N VAL A 50 -14.40 -1.74 0.24
CA VAL A 50 -14.92 -1.83 -1.12
C VAL A 50 -16.06 -2.84 -1.18
N ALA A 51 -17.15 -2.47 -1.85
CA ALA A 51 -18.20 -3.37 -2.31
C ALA A 51 -18.06 -3.52 -3.83
N ILE A 52 -17.66 -4.70 -4.28
CA ILE A 52 -17.49 -5.02 -5.70
C ILE A 52 -18.82 -5.56 -6.22
N ARG A 53 -19.35 -4.95 -7.28
CA ARG A 53 -20.51 -5.49 -8.00
C ARG A 53 -20.09 -6.71 -8.81
N GLU A 54 -20.98 -7.72 -8.87
CA GLU A 54 -20.82 -8.92 -9.67
C GLU A 54 -19.49 -9.64 -9.39
N GLY A 55 -19.17 -9.79 -8.09
CA GLY A 55 -17.95 -10.41 -7.64
C GLY A 55 -17.87 -11.89 -8.01
N LEU A 56 -16.79 -12.31 -8.71
CA LEU A 56 -16.58 -13.69 -9.11
C LEU A 56 -16.37 -14.62 -7.90
N LEU A 57 -17.01 -15.77 -7.96
CA LEU A 57 -16.93 -16.85 -7.00
C LEU A 57 -16.47 -18.15 -7.68
N LYS A 58 -16.10 -19.18 -6.88
CA LYS A 58 -15.79 -20.52 -7.41
C LYS A 58 -17.00 -21.12 -8.11
N GLY A 59 -16.75 -21.88 -9.20
CA GLY A 59 -17.79 -22.57 -9.93
C GLY A 59 -18.58 -21.66 -10.88
N ASN A 60 -17.98 -20.59 -11.38
CA ASN A 60 -18.61 -19.58 -12.23
C ASN A 60 -19.86 -18.95 -11.60
N LEU A 61 -19.90 -18.85 -10.29
CA LEU A 61 -20.90 -18.11 -9.56
C LEU A 61 -20.50 -16.64 -9.45
N GLU A 62 -21.48 -15.76 -9.30
CA GLU A 62 -21.27 -14.33 -9.08
C GLU A 62 -22.12 -13.88 -7.90
N ALA A 63 -21.52 -13.14 -6.95
CA ALA A 63 -22.28 -12.46 -5.91
C ALA A 63 -22.66 -11.07 -6.40
N ASP A 64 -23.87 -10.60 -6.10
CA ASP A 64 -24.29 -9.25 -6.46
C ASP A 64 -23.33 -8.20 -5.88
N TYR A 65 -22.90 -8.39 -4.62
CA TYR A 65 -21.83 -7.61 -4.02
C TYR A 65 -20.88 -8.49 -3.23
N PHE A 66 -19.59 -8.22 -3.39
CA PHE A 66 -18.53 -8.87 -2.64
C PHE A 66 -17.76 -7.81 -1.84
N LEU A 67 -17.71 -7.98 -0.52
CA LEU A 67 -17.25 -6.95 0.42
C LEU A 67 -15.81 -7.21 0.86
N PHE A 68 -14.97 -6.18 0.76
CA PHE A 68 -13.57 -6.23 1.15
C PHE A 68 -13.25 -5.13 2.15
N ILE A 69 -12.45 -5.48 3.18
CA ILE A 69 -11.86 -4.54 4.12
C ILE A 69 -10.36 -4.79 4.14
N ASN A 70 -9.56 -3.76 3.87
CA ASN A 70 -8.10 -3.83 3.80
C ASN A 70 -7.61 -4.96 2.89
N GLY A 71 -8.21 -5.10 1.70
CA GLY A 71 -7.89 -6.11 0.71
C GLY A 71 -8.32 -7.54 1.04
N LYS A 72 -8.97 -7.77 2.19
CA LYS A 72 -9.49 -9.09 2.59
C LYS A 72 -11.00 -9.15 2.46
N ALA A 73 -11.48 -10.22 1.84
CA ALA A 73 -12.91 -10.48 1.73
C ALA A 73 -13.51 -10.74 3.11
N VAL A 74 -14.59 -10.06 3.42
CA VAL A 74 -15.28 -10.14 4.73
C VAL A 74 -16.75 -10.54 4.61
N GLY A 75 -17.36 -10.38 3.43
CA GLY A 75 -18.77 -10.70 3.27
C GLY A 75 -19.25 -10.66 1.83
N VAL A 76 -20.50 -11.07 1.65
CA VAL A 76 -21.25 -11.01 0.39
C VAL A 76 -22.65 -10.47 0.64
N LEU A 77 -23.21 -9.80 -0.37
CA LEU A 77 -24.64 -9.43 -0.37
C LEU A 77 -25.30 -9.99 -1.64
N GLU A 78 -26.43 -10.65 -1.43
CA GLU A 78 -27.34 -11.11 -2.50
C GLU A 78 -28.49 -10.11 -2.62
N ALA A 79 -28.64 -9.54 -3.81
CA ALA A 79 -29.70 -8.59 -4.12
C ALA A 79 -30.84 -9.28 -4.87
N LYS A 80 -32.07 -8.94 -4.55
CA LYS A 80 -33.29 -9.41 -5.22
C LYS A 80 -34.14 -8.21 -5.63
N ARG A 81 -35.06 -8.46 -6.58
CA ARG A 81 -36.07 -7.47 -6.93
C ARG A 81 -36.98 -7.17 -5.74
N GLU A 82 -37.57 -5.99 -5.74
CA GLU A 82 -38.34 -5.43 -4.62
C GLU A 82 -39.53 -6.28 -4.17
N GLU A 83 -40.11 -7.07 -5.10
CA GLU A 83 -41.24 -7.96 -4.82
C GLU A 83 -40.83 -9.32 -4.24
N THR A 84 -39.54 -9.63 -4.23
CA THR A 84 -39.01 -10.90 -3.70
C THR A 84 -38.74 -10.73 -2.21
N ASP A 85 -39.21 -11.70 -1.40
CA ASP A 85 -38.84 -11.78 0.00
C ASP A 85 -37.33 -12.03 0.16
N ALA A 86 -36.62 -11.05 0.70
CA ALA A 86 -35.17 -11.12 0.91
C ALA A 86 -34.78 -12.11 2.02
N PHE A 87 -35.72 -12.54 2.84
CA PHE A 87 -35.55 -13.56 3.88
C PHE A 87 -35.95 -14.97 3.43
N ALA A 88 -36.44 -15.15 2.20
CA ALA A 88 -36.82 -16.46 1.69
C ALA A 88 -35.63 -17.45 1.79
N SER A 89 -35.92 -18.70 2.23
CA SER A 89 -34.87 -19.72 2.47
C SER A 89 -33.93 -19.90 1.28
N LYS A 90 -34.45 -19.88 0.05
CA LYS A 90 -33.62 -19.99 -1.17
C LYS A 90 -32.63 -18.84 -1.32
N VAL A 91 -33.02 -17.60 -0.95
CA VAL A 91 -32.16 -16.42 -1.05
C VAL A 91 -31.06 -16.50 0.01
N CYS A 92 -31.42 -16.86 1.24
CA CYS A 92 -30.48 -17.07 2.33
C CYS A 92 -29.48 -18.21 2.04
N GLU A 93 -29.97 -19.33 1.50
CA GLU A 93 -29.13 -20.47 1.09
C GLU A 93 -28.16 -20.10 -0.04
N GLN A 94 -28.61 -19.31 -1.02
CA GLN A 94 -27.78 -18.81 -2.11
C GLN A 94 -26.68 -17.90 -1.59
N ALA A 95 -26.99 -16.93 -0.74
CA ALA A 95 -26.02 -16.04 -0.11
C ALA A 95 -25.02 -16.83 0.77
N ALA A 96 -25.48 -17.84 1.51
CA ALA A 96 -24.63 -18.72 2.31
C ALA A 96 -23.68 -19.57 1.44
N LEU A 97 -24.14 -20.04 0.28
CA LEU A 97 -23.29 -20.72 -0.69
C LEU A 97 -22.17 -19.81 -1.20
N TYR A 98 -22.49 -18.56 -1.48
CA TYR A 98 -21.52 -17.56 -1.94
C TYR A 98 -20.40 -17.32 -0.91
N ALA A 99 -20.76 -17.18 0.38
CA ALA A 99 -19.78 -17.02 1.45
C ALA A 99 -18.79 -18.22 1.57
N ARG A 100 -19.19 -19.42 1.12
CA ARG A 100 -18.33 -20.62 1.07
C ARG A 100 -17.53 -20.73 -0.22
N SER A 101 -17.92 -20.01 -1.27
CA SER A 101 -17.41 -20.18 -2.64
C SER A 101 -16.32 -19.16 -3.01
N VAL A 102 -15.58 -18.64 -2.05
CA VAL A 102 -14.54 -17.63 -2.26
C VAL A 102 -13.39 -18.19 -3.09
N PRO A 103 -13.02 -17.57 -4.23
CA PRO A 103 -11.88 -17.97 -5.04
C PRO A 103 -10.55 -17.83 -4.30
N ASN A 104 -9.55 -18.59 -4.73
CA ASN A 104 -8.22 -18.52 -4.10
C ASN A 104 -7.44 -17.25 -4.48
N ILE A 105 -7.86 -16.54 -5.53
CA ILE A 105 -7.28 -15.26 -5.94
C ILE A 105 -7.55 -14.14 -4.93
N TYR A 106 -8.59 -14.29 -4.09
CA TYR A 106 -8.90 -13.31 -3.05
C TYR A 106 -8.44 -13.80 -1.69
N GLN A 107 -7.74 -12.96 -0.98
CA GLN A 107 -7.53 -13.15 0.45
C GLN A 107 -8.85 -12.97 1.17
N ALA A 108 -9.17 -13.88 2.09
CA ALA A 108 -10.36 -13.78 2.91
C ALA A 108 -9.96 -13.66 4.38
N TYR A 109 -10.73 -12.90 5.16
CA TYR A 109 -10.52 -12.81 6.60
C TYR A 109 -10.67 -14.19 7.27
N GLN A 110 -11.69 -14.91 6.86
CA GLN A 110 -11.90 -16.34 7.19
C GLN A 110 -12.73 -17.00 6.07
N LYS A 111 -12.75 -18.33 6.05
CA LYS A 111 -13.61 -19.13 5.15
C LYS A 111 -14.42 -20.10 6.01
N PRO A 112 -15.76 -20.12 5.88
CA PRO A 112 -16.60 -19.23 5.06
C PRO A 112 -16.50 -17.77 5.49
N LEU A 113 -16.92 -16.84 4.59
CA LEU A 113 -16.93 -15.41 4.92
C LEU A 113 -17.81 -15.14 6.14
N PRO A 114 -17.38 -14.23 7.05
CA PRO A 114 -18.11 -13.99 8.30
C PRO A 114 -19.46 -13.34 8.10
N PHE A 115 -19.61 -12.40 7.15
CA PHE A 115 -20.84 -11.64 7.00
C PHE A 115 -21.57 -11.97 5.70
N ILE A 116 -22.87 -12.23 5.84
CA ILE A 116 -23.74 -12.50 4.71
C ILE A 116 -24.94 -11.58 4.81
N PHE A 117 -25.23 -10.92 3.69
CA PHE A 117 -26.36 -10.02 3.58
C PHE A 117 -27.31 -10.46 2.48
N THR A 118 -28.60 -10.24 2.69
CA THR A 118 -29.63 -10.34 1.65
C THR A 118 -30.50 -9.10 1.65
N SER A 119 -30.85 -8.59 0.47
CA SER A 119 -31.66 -7.39 0.34
C SER A 119 -32.49 -7.39 -0.95
N ASN A 120 -33.66 -6.73 -0.91
CA ASN A 120 -34.48 -6.42 -2.06
C ASN A 120 -34.60 -4.90 -2.32
N GLY A 121 -33.73 -4.08 -1.70
CA GLY A 121 -33.79 -2.63 -1.78
C GLY A 121 -34.86 -1.96 -0.91
N LYS A 122 -35.65 -2.76 -0.13
CA LYS A 122 -36.55 -2.29 0.93
C LYS A 122 -36.19 -2.87 2.29
N GLU A 123 -35.86 -4.14 2.30
CA GLU A 123 -35.49 -4.91 3.47
C GLU A 123 -34.05 -5.35 3.35
N LEU A 124 -33.40 -5.43 4.50
CA LEU A 124 -32.00 -5.84 4.60
C LEU A 124 -31.85 -6.82 5.75
N TYR A 125 -31.23 -7.94 5.51
CA TYR A 125 -30.94 -8.97 6.52
C TYR A 125 -29.45 -9.24 6.55
N CYS A 126 -28.93 -9.56 7.74
CA CYS A 126 -27.54 -9.93 7.98
C CYS A 126 -27.45 -11.22 8.79
N CYS A 127 -26.52 -12.08 8.42
CA CYS A 127 -26.13 -13.23 9.20
C CYS A 127 -24.62 -13.16 9.47
N ASP A 128 -24.19 -13.35 10.72
CA ASP A 128 -22.78 -13.50 11.10
C ASP A 128 -22.48 -14.98 11.34
N PHE A 129 -21.71 -15.59 10.44
CA PHE A 129 -21.37 -17.03 10.49
C PHE A 129 -20.44 -17.41 11.64
N ARG A 130 -19.98 -16.46 12.42
CA ARG A 130 -19.14 -16.72 13.61
C ARG A 130 -20.01 -16.94 14.86
N GLU A 131 -21.26 -16.50 14.82
CA GLU A 131 -22.21 -16.74 15.92
C GLU A 131 -22.59 -18.23 15.99
N GLN A 132 -22.68 -18.78 17.20
CA GLN A 132 -22.94 -20.22 17.44
C GLN A 132 -24.33 -20.62 16.88
N ASP A 133 -25.30 -19.70 16.96
CA ASP A 133 -26.65 -19.85 16.39
C ASP A 133 -26.82 -18.84 15.23
N SER A 134 -25.93 -18.95 14.22
CA SER A 134 -25.97 -18.02 13.10
C SER A 134 -27.31 -18.04 12.37
N CYS A 135 -28.04 -16.94 12.40
CA CYS A 135 -29.30 -16.76 11.70
C CYS A 135 -29.36 -15.37 11.06
N PHE A 136 -30.15 -15.24 9.98
CA PHE A 136 -30.43 -13.95 9.38
C PHE A 136 -31.32 -13.12 10.30
N LYS A 137 -30.86 -11.90 10.61
CA LYS A 137 -31.59 -10.91 11.41
C LYS A 137 -31.83 -9.68 10.55
N GLN A 138 -33.03 -9.13 10.60
CA GLN A 138 -33.31 -7.87 9.92
C GLN A 138 -32.46 -6.73 10.53
N ILE A 139 -31.86 -5.91 9.69
CA ILE A 139 -31.10 -4.72 10.07
C ILE A 139 -31.61 -3.52 9.30
N MET A 140 -31.48 -2.33 9.88
CA MET A 140 -32.02 -1.09 9.29
C MET A 140 -31.09 -0.50 8.23
N ASN A 141 -29.78 -0.64 8.40
CA ASN A 141 -28.76 -0.05 7.54
C ASN A 141 -27.64 -1.04 7.28
N ILE A 142 -26.96 -0.89 6.15
CA ILE A 142 -25.70 -1.60 5.90
C ILE A 142 -24.67 -1.16 6.96
N PRO A 143 -24.03 -2.10 7.66
CA PRO A 143 -23.01 -1.75 8.63
C PRO A 143 -21.86 -0.99 7.97
N THR A 144 -21.36 0.04 8.64
CA THR A 144 -20.15 0.75 8.21
C THR A 144 -18.95 -0.20 8.23
N PRO A 145 -17.91 0.05 7.43
CA PRO A 145 -16.66 -0.70 7.50
C PRO A 145 -16.08 -0.76 8.92
N HIS A 146 -16.18 0.34 9.65
CA HIS A 146 -15.71 0.43 11.04
C HIS A 146 -16.50 -0.51 11.98
N GLU A 147 -17.81 -0.60 11.84
CA GLU A 147 -18.62 -1.55 12.61
C GLU A 147 -18.26 -3.00 12.32
N LEU A 148 -18.01 -3.35 11.04
CA LEU A 148 -17.58 -4.70 10.68
C LEU A 148 -16.18 -5.00 11.20
N VAL A 149 -15.24 -4.06 11.13
CA VAL A 149 -13.90 -4.18 11.73
C VAL A 149 -14.02 -4.46 13.24
N LYS A 150 -14.85 -3.70 13.93
CA LYS A 150 -15.11 -3.91 15.36
C LYS A 150 -15.73 -5.28 15.66
N ARG A 151 -16.74 -5.71 14.87
CA ARG A 151 -17.35 -7.03 15.00
C ARG A 151 -16.37 -8.17 14.72
N LEU A 152 -15.44 -7.96 13.78
CA LEU A 152 -14.38 -8.92 13.46
C LEU A 152 -13.32 -9.01 14.55
N GLY A 153 -13.32 -8.08 15.52
CA GLY A 153 -12.24 -7.97 16.51
C GLY A 153 -10.91 -7.54 15.87
N ILE A 154 -10.98 -6.96 14.68
CA ILE A 154 -9.81 -6.32 14.07
C ILE A 154 -9.67 -4.99 14.80
N GLU A 155 -8.68 -4.87 15.67
CA GLU A 155 -8.29 -3.59 16.23
C GLU A 155 -7.86 -2.68 15.08
N ASP A 156 -8.25 -1.40 15.13
CA ASP A 156 -7.65 -0.41 14.22
C ASP A 156 -6.15 -0.42 14.46
N ALA A 157 -5.41 -0.96 13.51
CA ALA A 157 -3.96 -1.13 13.60
C ALA A 157 -3.23 0.18 13.93
N PHE A 158 -3.89 1.33 13.74
CA PHE A 158 -3.34 2.67 13.97
C PHE A 158 -4.00 3.41 15.14
N ALA A 159 -4.92 2.76 15.87
CA ALA A 159 -5.62 3.38 17.01
C ALA A 159 -4.63 3.85 18.12
N GLY A 160 -3.54 3.11 18.29
CA GLY A 160 -2.49 3.42 19.26
C GLY A 160 -1.55 4.55 18.88
N LEU A 161 -1.58 5.06 17.63
CA LEU A 161 -0.69 6.12 17.16
C LEU A 161 -1.01 7.46 17.82
N PRO A 162 -0.11 7.99 18.68
CA PRO A 162 -0.30 9.32 19.28
C PRO A 162 -0.09 10.41 18.23
N THR A 163 -0.71 11.56 18.43
CA THR A 163 -0.46 12.74 17.59
C THR A 163 1.03 13.09 17.57
N LEU A 164 1.60 13.17 16.36
CA LEU A 164 3.00 13.55 16.21
C LEU A 164 3.20 15.01 16.68
N LYS A 165 4.21 15.22 17.51
CA LYS A 165 4.61 16.57 17.94
C LYS A 165 5.64 17.15 16.98
N LYS A 166 5.43 18.37 16.53
CA LYS A 166 6.33 19.07 15.58
C LYS A 166 7.69 19.44 16.17
N LYS A 167 7.81 19.47 17.50
CA LYS A 167 9.02 19.91 18.20
C LYS A 167 10.28 19.19 17.70
N GLY A 168 11.27 19.94 17.23
CA GLY A 168 12.54 19.41 16.74
C GLY A 168 12.51 18.84 15.31
N LEU A 169 11.35 18.84 14.64
CA LEU A 169 11.21 18.41 13.26
C LEU A 169 11.17 19.59 12.30
N ARG A 170 11.75 19.42 11.13
CA ARG A 170 11.51 20.32 9.98
C ARG A 170 10.06 20.18 9.53
N ASP A 171 9.49 21.24 8.95
CA ASP A 171 8.11 21.23 8.48
C ASP A 171 7.81 20.09 7.50
N CYS A 172 8.71 19.87 6.54
CA CYS A 172 8.59 18.78 5.57
C CYS A 172 8.65 17.38 6.21
N GLN A 173 9.42 17.19 7.27
CA GLN A 173 9.50 15.91 7.99
C GLN A 173 8.22 15.64 8.79
N TYR A 174 7.72 16.67 9.46
CA TYR A 174 6.46 16.60 10.20
C TYR A 174 5.28 16.30 9.26
N GLU A 175 5.19 17.03 8.14
CA GLU A 175 4.18 16.83 7.12
C GLU A 175 4.26 15.41 6.54
N ALA A 176 5.45 14.95 6.13
CA ALA A 176 5.65 13.64 5.53
C ALA A 176 5.18 12.50 6.44
N VAL A 177 5.54 12.51 7.72
CA VAL A 177 5.13 11.46 8.65
C VAL A 177 3.64 11.55 8.98
N THR A 178 3.12 12.76 9.16
CA THR A 178 1.68 12.96 9.44
C THR A 178 0.80 12.49 8.28
N GLU A 179 1.18 12.85 7.06
CA GLU A 179 0.43 12.44 5.87
C GLU A 179 0.59 10.94 5.56
N LEU A 180 1.76 10.33 5.89
CA LEU A 180 1.92 8.86 5.84
C LEU A 180 0.92 8.16 6.77
N GLU A 181 0.82 8.61 8.01
CA GLU A 181 -0.08 8.02 8.99
C GLU A 181 -1.55 8.17 8.58
N LYS A 182 -1.93 9.33 8.03
CA LYS A 182 -3.27 9.54 7.46
C LYS A 182 -3.54 8.62 6.28
N SER A 183 -2.58 8.50 5.36
CA SER A 183 -2.67 7.64 4.19
C SER A 183 -2.84 6.17 4.60
N PHE A 184 -2.08 5.70 5.57
CA PHE A 184 -2.19 4.33 6.08
C PHE A 184 -3.49 4.08 6.83
N ARG A 185 -3.99 5.04 7.60
CA ARG A 185 -5.33 4.97 8.25
C ARG A 185 -6.46 4.94 7.22
N ALA A 186 -6.28 5.65 6.10
CA ALA A 186 -7.21 5.59 4.97
C ALA A 186 -7.10 4.28 4.17
N GLY A 187 -6.26 3.32 4.59
CA GLY A 187 -6.09 2.00 3.99
C GLY A 187 -5.21 1.94 2.77
N GLN A 188 -4.53 3.03 2.42
CA GLN A 188 -3.57 3.00 1.34
C GLN A 188 -2.38 2.12 1.71
N ASN A 189 -1.98 1.22 0.80
CA ASN A 189 -0.84 0.32 1.02
C ASN A 189 0.44 0.82 0.36
N ARG A 190 0.37 1.88 -0.45
CA ARG A 190 1.51 2.51 -1.11
C ARG A 190 1.47 4.01 -0.90
N ALA A 191 2.61 4.60 -0.51
CA ALA A 191 2.74 6.03 -0.32
C ALA A 191 4.08 6.52 -0.88
N LEU A 192 4.07 7.65 -1.58
CA LEU A 192 5.27 8.27 -2.13
C LEU A 192 5.56 9.58 -1.40
N MET A 193 6.78 9.73 -0.92
CA MET A 193 7.33 10.96 -0.37
C MET A 193 8.35 11.55 -1.34
N VAL A 194 8.02 12.67 -1.95
CA VAL A 194 8.98 13.44 -2.75
C VAL A 194 9.64 14.44 -1.83
N LEU A 195 10.91 14.20 -1.52
CA LEU A 195 11.70 15.02 -0.58
C LEU A 195 13.05 15.35 -1.21
N ALA A 196 13.38 16.63 -1.31
CA ALA A 196 14.64 17.10 -1.86
C ALA A 196 15.86 16.48 -1.14
N THR A 197 17.00 16.43 -1.82
CA THR A 197 18.25 15.99 -1.19
C THR A 197 18.64 16.95 -0.06
N GLY A 198 19.19 16.43 1.05
CA GLY A 198 19.64 17.23 2.18
C GLY A 198 18.54 17.62 3.20
N VAL A 199 17.27 17.34 2.93
CA VAL A 199 16.17 17.67 3.85
C VAL A 199 15.96 16.64 4.98
N GLY A 200 16.74 15.55 4.98
CA GLY A 200 16.71 14.51 6.01
C GLY A 200 15.73 13.36 5.68
N LYS A 201 15.76 12.85 4.44
CA LYS A 201 14.96 11.68 4.02
C LYS A 201 15.11 10.50 4.97
N THR A 202 16.36 10.10 5.27
CA THR A 202 16.64 8.95 6.14
C THR A 202 16.14 9.20 7.57
N TYR A 203 16.28 10.42 8.08
CA TYR A 203 15.70 10.78 9.38
C TYR A 203 14.17 10.62 9.39
N THR A 204 13.50 11.08 8.33
CA THR A 204 12.04 10.92 8.15
C THR A 204 11.65 9.44 8.13
N ALA A 205 12.43 8.61 7.43
CA ALA A 205 12.23 7.17 7.38
C ALA A 205 12.42 6.50 8.76
N CYS A 206 13.48 6.88 9.51
CA CYS A 206 13.70 6.39 10.87
C CYS A 206 12.53 6.74 11.79
N LEU A 207 12.03 7.99 11.72
CA LEU A 207 10.89 8.43 12.50
C LEU A 207 9.61 7.67 12.13
N ALA A 208 9.35 7.47 10.84
CA ALA A 208 8.21 6.69 10.36
C ALA A 208 8.29 5.23 10.85
N ALA A 209 9.46 4.57 10.68
CA ALA A 209 9.70 3.22 11.16
C ALA A 209 9.51 3.10 12.67
N TYR A 210 10.09 4.04 13.44
CA TYR A 210 9.92 4.07 14.89
C TYR A 210 8.45 4.12 15.29
N ARG A 211 7.67 5.03 14.71
CA ARG A 211 6.28 5.20 15.08
C ARG A 211 5.42 4.00 14.69
N MET A 212 5.67 3.40 13.51
CA MET A 212 4.97 2.19 13.10
C MET A 212 5.29 1.00 14.01
N LEU A 213 6.55 0.79 14.35
CA LEU A 213 6.96 -0.29 15.26
C LEU A 213 6.51 -0.10 16.70
N SER A 214 6.46 1.16 17.20
CA SER A 214 6.10 1.46 18.59
C SER A 214 4.61 1.46 18.88
N TYR A 215 3.81 1.92 17.91
CA TYR A 215 2.40 2.29 18.15
C TYR A 215 1.41 1.52 17.29
N THR A 216 1.88 0.57 16.48
CA THR A 216 1.03 -0.30 15.64
C THR A 216 1.43 -1.75 15.83
N PRO A 217 0.63 -2.72 15.35
CA PRO A 217 1.00 -4.14 15.38
C PRO A 217 2.18 -4.53 14.48
N MET A 218 2.76 -3.60 13.72
CA MET A 218 3.90 -3.86 12.85
C MET A 218 5.13 -4.27 13.67
N ARG A 219 5.87 -5.27 13.21
CA ARG A 219 7.01 -5.86 13.88
C ARG A 219 8.30 -5.78 13.08
N ARG A 220 8.20 -5.77 11.75
CA ARG A 220 9.35 -5.84 10.85
C ARG A 220 9.25 -4.83 9.72
N VAL A 221 10.28 -4.01 9.61
CA VAL A 221 10.44 -3.02 8.56
C VAL A 221 11.65 -3.38 7.72
N LEU A 222 11.49 -3.41 6.40
CA LEU A 222 12.59 -3.48 5.46
C LEU A 222 12.94 -2.07 5.00
N PHE A 223 14.21 -1.69 5.08
CA PHE A 223 14.74 -0.45 4.52
C PHE A 223 15.64 -0.79 3.32
N LEU A 224 15.14 -0.50 2.13
CA LEU A 224 15.87 -0.73 0.88
C LEU A 224 16.66 0.50 0.48
N VAL A 225 17.94 0.29 0.19
CA VAL A 225 18.87 1.30 -0.31
C VAL A 225 19.33 0.94 -1.71
N ASP A 226 19.72 1.96 -2.48
CA ASP A 226 20.20 1.79 -3.84
C ASP A 226 21.56 1.06 -3.90
N ARG A 227 22.47 1.38 -2.95
CA ARG A 227 23.85 0.85 -2.94
C ARG A 227 24.28 0.40 -1.55
N ASN A 228 25.23 -0.53 -1.53
CA ASN A 228 25.72 -1.14 -0.29
C ASN A 228 26.37 -0.14 0.69
N ASN A 229 27.11 0.86 0.19
CA ASN A 229 27.67 1.93 1.00
C ASN A 229 26.59 2.77 1.69
N LEU A 230 25.44 3.00 1.02
CA LEU A 230 24.29 3.67 1.61
C LEU A 230 23.62 2.81 2.70
N GLY A 231 23.69 1.48 2.59
CA GLY A 231 23.24 0.56 3.63
C GLY A 231 24.03 0.73 4.93
N LYS A 232 25.35 0.92 4.86
CA LYS A 232 26.20 1.21 6.03
C LYS A 232 25.88 2.58 6.65
N GLN A 233 25.65 3.57 5.80
CA GLN A 233 25.22 4.89 6.26
C GLN A 233 23.86 4.84 6.95
N ALA A 234 22.87 4.16 6.34
CA ALA A 234 21.55 3.99 6.92
C ALA A 234 21.60 3.26 8.27
N GLU A 235 22.42 2.19 8.38
CA GLU A 235 22.65 1.47 9.65
C GLU A 235 23.18 2.44 10.74
N GLY A 236 24.12 3.32 10.38
CA GLY A 236 24.62 4.37 11.28
C GLY A 236 23.56 5.40 11.67
N GLU A 237 22.72 5.84 10.70
CA GLU A 237 21.65 6.81 10.97
C GLU A 237 20.56 6.20 11.88
N PHE A 238 20.12 4.97 11.66
CA PHE A 238 19.24 4.26 12.59
C PHE A 238 19.86 4.11 13.98
N GLY A 239 21.17 3.82 14.06
CA GLY A 239 21.90 3.70 15.32
C GLY A 239 22.03 5.01 16.09
N THR A 240 22.14 6.13 15.41
CA THR A 240 22.29 7.47 16.01
C THR A 240 20.97 8.22 16.18
N PHE A 241 19.90 7.75 15.51
CA PHE A 241 18.58 8.36 15.59
C PHE A 241 18.11 8.44 17.04
N ARG A 242 17.68 9.62 17.45
CA ARG A 242 17.09 9.87 18.75
C ARG A 242 15.75 10.56 18.61
N LEU A 243 14.82 10.11 19.41
CA LEU A 243 13.50 10.73 19.48
C LEU A 243 13.60 12.14 20.02
N THR A 244 12.98 13.09 19.35
CA THR A 244 12.96 14.49 19.77
C THR A 244 12.14 14.71 21.04
N GLU A 245 11.27 13.76 21.40
CA GLU A 245 10.38 13.87 22.57
C GLU A 245 11.08 13.52 23.88
N ASN A 246 11.89 12.47 23.92
CA ASN A 246 12.51 11.94 25.13
C ASN A 246 14.02 11.67 24.99
N GLY A 247 14.61 11.86 23.82
CA GLY A 247 16.03 11.60 23.56
C GLY A 247 16.42 10.13 23.49
N GLU A 248 15.46 9.22 23.49
CA GLU A 248 15.68 7.78 23.44
C GLU A 248 16.26 7.35 22.10
N ALA A 249 17.26 6.46 22.11
CA ALA A 249 17.88 6.01 20.87
C ALA A 249 17.10 4.84 20.25
N PHE A 250 16.98 4.83 18.91
CA PHE A 250 16.25 3.79 18.18
C PHE A 250 16.78 2.39 18.49
N ASN A 251 18.09 2.23 18.50
CA ASN A 251 18.77 0.95 18.72
C ASN A 251 18.72 0.43 20.17
N THR A 252 18.21 1.22 21.13
CA THR A 252 17.94 0.72 22.48
C THR A 252 16.57 0.05 22.59
N ILE A 253 15.69 0.30 21.64
CA ILE A 253 14.31 -0.22 21.62
C ILE A 253 14.15 -1.30 20.57
N PHE A 254 14.75 -1.11 19.39
CA PHE A 254 14.57 -1.98 18.22
C PHE A 254 15.90 -2.49 17.69
N THR A 255 15.91 -3.76 17.29
CA THR A 255 17.08 -4.39 16.67
C THR A 255 17.15 -4.03 15.20
N VAL A 256 18.27 -3.42 14.79
CA VAL A 256 18.56 -3.05 13.40
C VAL A 256 19.66 -3.94 12.86
N ASN A 257 19.40 -4.62 11.77
CA ASN A 257 20.37 -5.52 11.13
C ASN A 257 20.51 -5.20 9.65
N ARG A 258 21.74 -5.17 9.14
CA ARG A 258 22.01 -5.14 7.72
C ARG A 258 22.14 -6.55 7.18
N LEU A 259 21.46 -6.86 6.09
CA LEU A 259 21.54 -8.16 5.41
C LEU A 259 22.96 -8.36 4.84
N ARG A 260 23.72 -9.23 5.45
CA ARG A 260 25.12 -9.56 5.06
C ARG A 260 25.30 -11.03 4.68
N SER A 261 24.36 -11.87 5.05
CA SER A 261 24.38 -13.32 4.83
C SER A 261 22.98 -13.80 4.46
N SER A 262 22.89 -15.06 4.03
CA SER A 262 21.60 -15.70 3.68
C SER A 262 20.76 -16.06 4.91
N SER A 263 20.80 -15.24 5.96
CA SER A 263 19.96 -15.38 7.15
C SER A 263 19.68 -14.01 7.77
N ILE A 264 18.44 -13.84 8.24
CA ILE A 264 17.99 -12.67 8.99
C ILE A 264 17.80 -13.12 10.44
N PRO A 265 18.45 -12.46 11.44
CA PRO A 265 18.19 -12.77 12.85
C PRO A 265 16.70 -12.62 13.19
N SER A 266 16.15 -13.56 13.93
CA SER A 266 14.70 -13.62 14.21
C SER A 266 14.18 -12.44 15.04
N ASP A 267 15.06 -11.76 15.78
CA ASP A 267 14.80 -10.58 16.60
C ASP A 267 14.91 -9.25 15.83
N SER A 268 15.21 -9.29 14.52
CA SER A 268 15.34 -8.09 13.71
C SER A 268 14.02 -7.35 13.56
N ASN A 269 13.97 -6.08 14.01
CA ASN A 269 12.85 -5.20 13.77
C ASN A 269 13.02 -4.38 12.49
N VAL A 270 14.25 -3.97 12.19
CA VAL A 270 14.60 -3.29 10.94
C VAL A 270 15.68 -4.07 10.22
N VAL A 271 15.42 -4.43 8.97
CA VAL A 271 16.39 -5.05 8.08
C VAL A 271 16.77 -4.05 7.00
N ILE A 272 18.06 -3.77 6.87
CA ILE A 272 18.59 -2.88 5.83
C ILE A 272 19.22 -3.74 4.74
N SER A 273 18.83 -3.54 3.50
CA SER A 273 19.36 -4.31 2.34
C SER A 273 19.39 -3.46 1.08
N THR A 274 20.19 -3.89 0.10
CA THR A 274 19.97 -3.49 -1.29
C THR A 274 18.95 -4.41 -1.94
N ILE A 275 18.30 -3.95 -3.02
CA ILE A 275 17.33 -4.76 -3.74
C ILE A 275 17.99 -6.00 -4.38
N GLN A 276 19.24 -5.86 -4.82
CA GLN A 276 20.04 -6.94 -5.40
C GLN A 276 20.27 -8.08 -4.41
N ARG A 277 20.73 -7.74 -3.20
CA ARG A 277 20.96 -8.73 -2.14
C ARG A 277 19.67 -9.45 -1.73
N LEU A 278 18.58 -8.71 -1.66
CA LEU A 278 17.28 -9.29 -1.35
C LEU A 278 16.80 -10.23 -2.46
N PHE A 279 17.04 -9.88 -3.71
CA PHE A 279 16.75 -10.73 -4.86
C PHE A 279 17.55 -12.03 -4.83
N SER A 280 18.90 -11.96 -4.61
CA SER A 280 19.75 -13.16 -4.46
C SER A 280 19.31 -14.03 -3.28
N PHE A 281 18.93 -13.40 -2.16
CA PHE A 281 18.38 -14.13 -1.00
C PHE A 281 17.10 -14.91 -1.36
N LEU A 282 16.17 -14.28 -2.06
CA LEU A 282 14.91 -14.90 -2.47
C LEU A 282 15.12 -16.06 -3.45
N LYS A 283 16.14 -15.96 -4.30
CA LYS A 283 16.56 -17.07 -5.19
C LYS A 283 17.30 -18.19 -4.48
N GLY A 284 17.71 -17.99 -3.22
CA GLY A 284 18.54 -18.95 -2.47
C GLY A 284 20.01 -18.95 -2.91
N GLU A 285 20.47 -17.87 -3.55
CA GLU A 285 21.87 -17.68 -3.94
C GLU A 285 22.72 -17.22 -2.75
N THR A 286 24.02 -17.48 -2.81
CA THR A 286 24.96 -17.01 -1.79
C THR A 286 25.13 -15.49 -1.94
N ILE A 287 24.97 -14.76 -0.85
CA ILE A 287 25.18 -13.30 -0.84
C ILE A 287 26.67 -13.04 -0.67
N GLU A 288 27.31 -12.43 -1.66
CA GLU A 288 28.71 -11.98 -1.58
C GLU A 288 28.78 -10.49 -1.17
N ASP A 289 29.85 -10.14 -0.41
CA ASP A 289 30.02 -8.75 0.08
C ASP A 289 30.30 -7.73 -1.04
N ASN A 290 30.63 -8.21 -2.24
CA ASN A 290 31.00 -7.39 -3.41
C ASN A 290 29.86 -7.18 -4.41
N ASP A 291 28.62 -7.59 -4.10
CA ASP A 291 27.46 -7.43 -4.99
C ASP A 291 26.99 -5.95 -5.07
N ASP A 292 27.89 -5.09 -5.58
CA ASP A 292 27.55 -3.75 -6.06
C ASP A 292 27.24 -3.75 -7.57
N ASP A 293 27.01 -4.92 -8.17
CA ASP A 293 26.63 -5.04 -9.56
C ASP A 293 25.27 -4.39 -9.79
N GLU A 294 25.31 -3.22 -10.43
CA GLU A 294 24.13 -2.42 -10.80
C GLU A 294 23.29 -3.09 -11.91
N ASN A 295 23.75 -4.23 -12.43
CA ASN A 295 23.13 -4.87 -13.58
C ASN A 295 21.94 -5.73 -13.15
N GLU A 296 20.77 -5.31 -13.58
CA GLU A 296 19.58 -6.13 -13.50
C GLU A 296 19.76 -7.40 -14.36
N PRO A 297 19.37 -8.60 -13.86
CA PRO A 297 19.35 -9.80 -14.67
C PRO A 297 18.53 -9.58 -15.95
N ILE A 298 19.12 -9.89 -17.10
CA ILE A 298 18.48 -9.69 -18.42
C ILE A 298 17.28 -10.62 -18.61
N GLU A 299 17.30 -11.80 -17.96
CA GLU A 299 16.24 -12.79 -18.08
C GLU A 299 15.12 -12.52 -17.07
N GLU A 300 13.89 -12.68 -17.52
CA GLU A 300 12.71 -12.56 -16.68
C GLU A 300 12.62 -13.73 -15.69
N VAL A 301 12.83 -13.45 -14.39
CA VAL A 301 12.88 -14.46 -13.33
C VAL A 301 11.56 -14.50 -12.58
N THR A 302 11.06 -15.71 -12.31
CA THR A 302 9.98 -15.93 -11.34
C THR A 302 10.59 -16.21 -9.96
N LEU A 303 10.19 -15.47 -8.94
CA LEU A 303 10.64 -15.69 -7.56
C LEU A 303 9.78 -16.81 -6.92
N PRO A 304 10.38 -17.96 -6.56
CA PRO A 304 9.64 -19.00 -5.84
C PRO A 304 9.40 -18.59 -4.39
N PRO A 305 8.39 -19.17 -3.72
CA PRO A 305 8.21 -19.00 -2.28
C PRO A 305 9.48 -19.44 -1.52
N ASN A 306 10.00 -18.55 -0.68
CA ASN A 306 11.18 -18.82 0.14
C ASN A 306 10.78 -19.06 1.59
N PRO A 307 11.00 -20.28 2.16
CA PRO A 307 10.60 -20.58 3.54
C PRO A 307 11.30 -19.72 4.61
N ASN A 308 12.53 -19.24 4.31
CA ASN A 308 13.32 -18.41 5.22
C ASN A 308 12.92 -16.93 5.15
N LEU A 309 12.21 -16.55 4.10
CA LEU A 309 11.76 -15.17 3.87
C LEU A 309 10.38 -15.21 3.18
N PRO A 310 9.31 -15.58 3.90
CA PRO A 310 7.97 -15.66 3.33
C PRO A 310 7.45 -14.27 2.89
N HIS A 311 6.47 -14.26 1.99
CA HIS A 311 5.93 -13.04 1.40
C HIS A 311 5.32 -12.05 2.41
N ASP A 312 4.92 -12.54 3.59
CA ASP A 312 4.36 -11.76 4.70
C ASP A 312 5.39 -11.45 5.80
N TYR A 313 6.71 -11.64 5.53
CA TYR A 313 7.75 -11.44 6.52
C TYR A 313 7.87 -9.99 6.98
N PHE A 314 7.70 -9.03 6.08
CA PHE A 314 7.76 -7.60 6.38
C PHE A 314 6.38 -6.97 6.41
N ASP A 315 6.13 -6.12 7.40
CA ASP A 315 4.89 -5.34 7.51
C ASP A 315 4.96 -4.02 6.72
N MET A 316 6.17 -3.46 6.59
CA MET A 316 6.42 -2.23 5.86
C MET A 316 7.77 -2.29 5.13
N ILE A 317 7.82 -1.77 3.92
CA ILE A 317 9.05 -1.63 3.13
C ILE A 317 9.22 -0.15 2.79
N ILE A 318 10.32 0.43 3.25
CA ILE A 318 10.74 1.79 2.91
C ILE A 318 11.82 1.70 1.85
N ILE A 319 11.64 2.38 0.73
CA ILE A 319 12.49 2.27 -0.45
C ILE A 319 13.14 3.64 -0.69
N ASP A 320 14.42 3.75 -0.40
CA ASP A 320 15.19 4.96 -0.72
C ASP A 320 15.55 4.99 -2.21
N GLU A 321 15.53 6.18 -2.81
CA GLU A 321 15.68 6.42 -4.25
C GLU A 321 14.80 5.47 -5.10
N CYS A 322 13.52 5.33 -4.69
CA CYS A 322 12.59 4.33 -5.20
C CYS A 322 12.38 4.35 -6.72
N HIS A 323 12.66 5.48 -7.38
CA HIS A 323 12.61 5.60 -8.84
C HIS A 323 13.53 4.63 -9.58
N ARG A 324 14.52 4.01 -8.90
CA ARG A 324 15.44 3.01 -9.46
C ARG A 324 14.98 1.56 -9.26
N SER A 325 14.16 1.30 -8.25
CA SER A 325 13.81 -0.06 -7.79
C SER A 325 12.44 -0.56 -8.26
N ILE A 326 11.72 0.21 -9.09
CA ILE A 326 10.34 -0.09 -9.50
C ILE A 326 10.22 -0.77 -10.87
N TYR A 327 11.33 -1.17 -11.47
CA TYR A 327 11.36 -1.76 -12.81
C TYR A 327 11.76 -3.23 -12.79
N GLY A 328 11.43 -3.95 -13.87
CA GLY A 328 11.88 -5.28 -14.20
C GLY A 328 11.84 -6.28 -13.05
N ASN A 329 12.94 -6.98 -12.82
CA ASN A 329 13.06 -7.97 -11.76
C ASN A 329 13.05 -7.35 -10.35
N TRP A 330 13.51 -6.10 -10.19
CA TRP A 330 13.43 -5.39 -8.91
C TRP A 330 11.99 -5.15 -8.47
N ARG A 331 11.13 -4.81 -9.40
CA ARG A 331 9.70 -4.68 -9.15
C ARG A 331 9.09 -5.99 -8.62
N LYS A 332 9.51 -7.15 -9.15
CA LYS A 332 9.04 -8.47 -8.70
C LYS A 332 9.41 -8.76 -7.25
N VAL A 333 10.57 -8.26 -6.77
CA VAL A 333 10.94 -8.36 -5.36
C VAL A 333 9.95 -7.58 -4.48
N LEU A 334 9.56 -6.38 -4.90
CA LEU A 334 8.57 -5.59 -4.15
C LEU A 334 7.17 -6.22 -4.21
N GLU A 335 6.81 -6.80 -5.33
CA GLU A 335 5.53 -7.50 -5.51
C GLU A 335 5.48 -8.86 -4.79
N TYR A 336 6.64 -9.48 -4.53
CA TYR A 336 6.74 -10.70 -3.72
C TYR A 336 6.21 -10.47 -2.30
N PHE A 337 6.49 -9.31 -1.69
CA PHE A 337 5.98 -8.94 -0.37
C PHE A 337 4.62 -8.24 -0.46
N ASP A 338 3.64 -8.92 -1.00
CA ASP A 338 2.32 -8.39 -1.35
C ASP A 338 1.48 -7.92 -0.15
N THR A 339 1.84 -8.34 1.06
CA THR A 339 1.18 -7.92 2.32
C THR A 339 1.81 -6.67 2.93
N ALA A 340 3.04 -6.32 2.52
CA ALA A 340 3.77 -5.18 3.08
C ALA A 340 3.22 -3.84 2.57
N ARG A 341 3.25 -2.83 3.44
CA ARG A 341 2.99 -1.44 3.03
C ARG A 341 4.26 -0.84 2.45
N LEU A 342 4.16 -0.24 1.26
CA LEU A 342 5.30 0.33 0.56
C LEU A 342 5.37 1.85 0.75
N VAL A 343 6.54 2.34 1.16
CA VAL A 343 6.84 3.77 1.29
C VAL A 343 8.01 4.11 0.38
N GLY A 344 7.77 4.87 -0.67
CA GLY A 344 8.82 5.35 -1.57
C GLY A 344 9.37 6.69 -1.12
N LEU A 345 10.69 6.83 -1.11
CA LEU A 345 11.41 8.09 -0.92
C LEU A 345 12.16 8.43 -2.21
N THR A 346 12.02 9.64 -2.70
CA THR A 346 12.80 10.12 -3.86
C THR A 346 12.88 11.64 -3.86
N ALA A 347 13.95 12.19 -4.45
CA ALA A 347 14.04 13.61 -4.75
C ALA A 347 13.56 13.92 -6.19
N THR A 348 13.55 12.92 -7.05
CA THR A 348 13.34 13.05 -8.51
C THR A 348 12.27 12.06 -8.98
N PRO A 349 10.97 12.33 -8.68
CA PRO A 349 9.91 11.45 -9.13
C PRO A 349 9.77 11.52 -10.66
N ILE A 350 9.47 10.37 -11.26
CA ILE A 350 9.12 10.23 -12.67
C ILE A 350 7.70 9.69 -12.78
N PRO A 351 7.01 9.82 -13.92
CA PRO A 351 5.62 9.37 -14.07
C PRO A 351 5.39 7.92 -13.66
N GLU A 352 6.33 7.03 -13.98
CA GLU A 352 6.29 5.60 -13.64
C GLU A 352 6.37 5.38 -12.13
N THR A 353 7.16 6.21 -11.42
CA THR A 353 7.21 6.18 -9.93
C THR A 353 5.86 6.56 -9.35
N MET A 354 5.25 7.61 -9.87
CA MET A 354 3.92 8.04 -9.43
C MET A 354 2.89 6.93 -9.65
N ALA A 355 2.89 6.32 -10.84
CA ALA A 355 1.97 5.22 -11.18
C ALA A 355 2.18 3.99 -10.27
N PHE A 356 3.43 3.60 -10.00
CA PHE A 356 3.73 2.46 -9.12
C PHE A 356 3.19 2.67 -7.69
N PHE A 357 3.23 3.90 -7.20
CA PHE A 357 2.65 4.27 -5.89
C PHE A 357 1.17 4.70 -5.97
N ASN A 358 0.42 4.28 -7.02
CA ASN A 358 -1.01 4.55 -7.21
C ASN A 358 -1.34 6.07 -7.21
N ASN A 359 -0.41 6.90 -7.66
CA ASN A 359 -0.48 8.37 -7.58
C ASN A 359 -0.69 8.92 -6.14
N ASN A 360 -0.45 8.10 -5.12
CA ASN A 360 -0.54 8.48 -3.72
C ASN A 360 0.75 9.20 -3.26
N CYS A 361 1.00 10.38 -3.83
CA CYS A 361 2.08 11.27 -3.41
C CYS A 361 1.60 12.07 -2.19
N ILE A 362 2.05 11.67 -1.00
CA ILE A 362 1.59 12.23 0.28
C ILE A 362 2.30 13.52 0.66
N VAL A 363 3.50 13.76 0.14
CA VAL A 363 4.25 15.00 0.29
C VAL A 363 5.08 15.24 -0.97
N ASN A 364 5.12 16.50 -1.40
CA ASN A 364 5.95 16.96 -2.52
C ASN A 364 6.74 18.21 -2.09
N TYR A 365 7.93 17.96 -1.54
CA TYR A 365 8.84 18.99 -1.06
C TYR A 365 10.06 19.07 -1.98
N THR A 366 9.95 19.94 -3.00
CA THR A 366 10.96 20.11 -4.05
C THR A 366 12.18 20.86 -3.56
N LEU A 367 13.24 20.86 -4.38
CA LEU A 367 14.46 21.64 -4.10
C LEU A 367 14.15 23.14 -3.97
N GLU A 368 13.29 23.68 -4.85
CA GLU A 368 12.89 25.08 -4.82
C GLU A 368 12.21 25.45 -3.50
N LYS A 369 11.27 24.60 -3.04
CA LYS A 369 10.63 24.81 -1.73
C LYS A 369 11.64 24.78 -0.61
N SER A 370 12.59 23.85 -0.65
CA SER A 370 13.63 23.72 0.38
C SER A 370 14.58 24.91 0.44
N ILE A 371 14.83 25.57 -0.70
CA ILE A 371 15.62 26.80 -0.77
C ILE A 371 14.81 27.99 -0.21
N VAL A 372 13.55 28.11 -0.57
CA VAL A 372 12.65 29.16 -0.04
C VAL A 372 12.55 29.07 1.48
N ASP A 373 12.44 27.84 2.03
CA ASP A 373 12.36 27.59 3.47
C ASP A 373 13.73 27.70 4.19
N GLY A 374 14.82 27.97 3.44
CA GLY A 374 16.16 28.10 4.00
C GLY A 374 16.78 26.78 4.50
N VAL A 375 16.23 25.63 4.09
CA VAL A 375 16.77 24.29 4.42
C VAL A 375 17.94 23.95 3.51
N ASN A 376 17.82 24.26 2.22
CA ASN A 376 18.91 24.16 1.24
C ASN A 376 19.35 25.55 0.78
N VAL A 377 20.57 25.62 0.28
CA VAL A 377 21.11 26.83 -0.34
C VAL A 377 20.90 26.81 -1.83
N ASP A 378 20.68 27.98 -2.41
CA ASP A 378 20.60 28.14 -3.86
C ASP A 378 21.93 27.76 -4.51
N CYS A 379 21.87 27.06 -5.64
CA CYS A 379 23.05 26.65 -6.40
C CYS A 379 23.27 27.57 -7.61
N ARG A 380 24.46 28.12 -7.74
CA ARG A 380 24.86 28.82 -8.97
C ARG A 380 25.57 27.85 -9.89
N VAL A 381 24.99 27.59 -11.05
CA VAL A 381 25.59 26.77 -12.09
C VAL A 381 26.52 27.63 -12.93
N TYR A 382 27.81 27.33 -12.85
CA TYR A 382 28.82 27.96 -13.73
C TYR A 382 29.10 27.00 -14.88
N ARG A 383 28.91 27.46 -16.11
CA ARG A 383 29.31 26.72 -17.29
C ARG A 383 30.78 27.08 -17.57
N ILE A 384 31.69 26.18 -17.31
CA ILE A 384 33.09 26.35 -17.67
C ILE A 384 33.20 26.11 -19.17
N LYS A 385 33.53 27.16 -19.90
CA LYS A 385 33.82 27.08 -21.32
C LYS A 385 35.35 26.99 -21.48
N THR A 386 35.82 25.92 -22.05
CA THR A 386 37.21 25.75 -22.46
C THR A 386 37.32 25.94 -23.99
N GLN A 387 38.49 26.26 -24.48
CA GLN A 387 38.71 26.41 -25.91
C GLN A 387 38.33 25.14 -26.68
N VAL A 388 38.57 23.97 -26.07
CA VAL A 388 38.16 22.67 -26.63
C VAL A 388 36.65 22.46 -26.66
N THR A 389 35.91 22.95 -25.65
CA THR A 389 34.44 22.83 -25.61
C THR A 389 33.71 23.83 -26.49
N GLU A 390 34.39 24.94 -26.90
CA GLU A 390 33.80 25.94 -27.79
C GLU A 390 34.14 25.69 -29.28
N THR A 391 35.35 25.22 -29.57
CA THR A 391 35.81 25.05 -30.95
C THR A 391 35.97 23.62 -31.42
N GLY A 392 35.77 22.65 -30.53
CA GLY A 392 36.12 21.25 -30.76
C GLY A 392 37.63 21.02 -30.67
N GLY A 393 38.05 19.92 -30.04
CA GLY A 393 39.47 19.50 -30.01
C GLY A 393 39.66 18.36 -31.00
N ALA A 394 40.60 18.51 -31.94
CA ALA A 394 41.12 17.39 -32.73
C ALA A 394 42.28 16.75 -31.94
N ILE A 395 42.17 15.47 -31.63
CA ILE A 395 43.31 14.68 -31.13
C ILE A 395 44.10 14.24 -32.36
N LEU A 396 45.32 14.71 -32.47
CA LEU A 396 46.21 14.27 -33.54
C LEU A 396 46.76 12.87 -33.22
N GLU A 397 46.84 12.02 -34.25
CA GLU A 397 47.36 10.67 -34.14
C GLU A 397 48.80 10.71 -33.60
N GLY A 398 49.02 10.17 -32.39
CA GLY A 398 50.33 10.15 -31.72
C GLY A 398 50.45 11.02 -30.46
N GLU A 399 49.47 11.82 -30.08
CA GLU A 399 49.47 12.54 -28.80
C GLU A 399 49.23 11.57 -27.61
N LYS A 400 50.20 11.53 -26.70
CA LYS A 400 50.07 10.79 -25.44
C LYS A 400 49.52 11.70 -24.35
N PHE A 401 48.42 11.33 -23.75
CA PHE A 401 47.94 11.96 -22.50
C PHE A 401 48.96 11.67 -21.39
N LYS A 402 49.40 12.68 -20.68
CA LYS A 402 50.04 12.52 -19.37
C LYS A 402 48.94 12.38 -18.33
N GLU A 403 48.95 11.24 -17.60
CA GLU A 403 48.16 11.04 -16.41
C GLU A 403 48.47 12.05 -15.30
#